data_7340316a01af0cb2b2feab01ac8cf45e
#
_entry.id   7340316a01af0cb2b2feab01ac8cf45e
#
_cell.length_a   1.000
_cell.length_b   1.000
_cell.length_c   1.000
_cell.angle_alpha   90.00
_cell.angle_beta   90.00
_cell.angle_gamma   90.00
#
_symmetry.space_group_name_H-M   'P 1'
#
loop_
_entity.id
_entity.type
_entity.pdbx_description
1 polymer ?
#
loop_
_entity_poly.entity_id
_entity_poly.type
_entity_poly.pdbx_seq_one_letter_code
_entity_poly.pdbx_strand_id
1 'polypeptide(L)' 'MKFVEITGETLAQIVNDDEIHADDLVTAGVTLKSIIRINEQGDVEVRRPTQWEIVGGLLGNYQERIRGITGMDWV' A
#
# COMPACT_ATOMS: atom_id res chain seq x y z
N MET A 1 -7.23 -11.03 -10.10
CA MET A 1 -6.84 -9.64 -9.84
C MET A 1 -5.33 -9.55 -9.66
N LYS A 2 -4.73 -8.50 -10.15
CA LYS A 2 -3.28 -8.32 -10.07
C LYS A 2 -2.91 -7.43 -8.88
N PHE A 3 -1.76 -7.72 -8.28
CA PHE A 3 -1.27 -6.98 -7.12
C PHE A 3 0.19 -6.61 -7.29
N VAL A 4 0.58 -5.50 -6.67
CA VAL A 4 1.98 -5.16 -6.41
C VAL A 4 2.22 -5.38 -4.93
N GLU A 5 3.21 -6.21 -4.57
CA GLU A 5 3.56 -6.48 -3.16
C GLU A 5 4.76 -5.63 -2.77
N ILE A 6 4.62 -4.95 -1.63
CA ILE A 6 5.65 -4.06 -1.08
C ILE A 6 5.69 -4.23 0.44
N THR A 7 6.61 -3.52 1.08
CA THR A 7 6.66 -3.44 2.54
C THR A 7 5.96 -2.18 3.03
N GLY A 8 5.68 -2.12 4.33
CA GLY A 8 5.16 -0.91 4.96
C GLY A 8 6.11 0.28 4.80
N GLU A 9 7.43 0.03 4.81
CA GLU A 9 8.42 1.08 4.56
C GLU A 9 8.27 1.70 3.18
N THR A 10 8.08 0.87 2.16
CA THR A 10 7.87 1.34 0.79
C THR A 10 6.52 2.05 0.66
N LEU A 11 5.49 1.54 1.33
CA LEU A 11 4.17 2.19 1.34
C LEU A 11 4.28 3.62 1.85
N ALA A 12 5.06 3.84 2.91
CA ALA A 12 5.25 5.18 3.48
C ALA A 12 5.85 6.17 2.48
N GLN A 13 6.59 5.69 1.50
CA GLN A 13 7.17 6.54 0.44
C GLN A 13 6.18 6.83 -0.69
N ILE A 14 5.18 5.98 -0.86
CA ILE A 14 4.20 6.07 -1.95
C ILE A 14 2.98 6.89 -1.55
N VAL A 15 2.47 6.66 -0.35
CA VAL A 15 1.20 7.22 0.11
C VAL A 15 1.33 8.70 0.45
N ASN A 16 0.31 9.48 0.08
CA ASN A 16 0.18 10.88 0.49
C ASN A 16 -0.74 10.97 1.71
N ASP A 17 -0.54 12.00 2.53
CA ASP A 17 -1.30 12.19 3.77
C ASP A 17 -2.81 12.34 3.52
N ASP A 18 -3.21 12.85 2.36
CA ASP A 18 -4.63 12.99 1.99
C ASP A 18 -5.25 11.67 1.52
N GLU A 19 -4.44 10.64 1.32
CA GLU A 19 -4.92 9.29 0.97
C GLU A 19 -5.05 8.43 2.21
N ILE A 20 -3.96 8.28 2.98
CA ILE A 20 -3.95 7.53 4.24
C ILE A 20 -3.04 8.29 5.21
N HIS A 21 -3.57 8.65 6.37
CA HIS A 21 -2.76 9.29 7.41
C HIS A 21 -1.82 8.28 8.07
N ALA A 22 -0.64 8.73 8.44
CA ALA A 22 0.33 7.89 9.15
C ALA A 22 -0.26 7.32 10.45
N ASP A 23 -1.07 8.10 11.16
CA ASP A 23 -1.72 7.65 12.39
C ASP A 23 -2.70 6.50 12.15
N ASP A 24 -3.38 6.48 11.01
CA ASP A 24 -4.31 5.41 10.66
C ASP A 24 -3.54 4.10 10.40
N LEU A 25 -2.37 4.19 9.80
CA LEU A 25 -1.51 3.02 9.60
C LEU A 25 -1.03 2.45 10.92
N VAL A 26 -0.62 3.32 11.84
CA VAL A 26 -0.20 2.90 13.19
C VAL A 26 -1.37 2.23 13.92
N THR A 27 -2.56 2.83 13.87
CA THR A 27 -3.76 2.28 14.50
C THR A 27 -4.13 0.92 13.91
N ALA A 28 -3.94 0.73 12.60
CA ALA A 28 -4.19 -0.53 11.93
C ALA A 28 -3.10 -1.58 12.19
N GLY A 29 -2.05 -1.23 12.93
CA GLY A 29 -0.94 -2.15 13.24
C GLY A 29 0.01 -2.37 12.09
N VAL A 30 0.06 -1.45 11.13
CA VAL A 30 1.01 -1.51 10.01
C VAL A 30 2.36 -0.99 10.46
N THR A 31 3.40 -1.79 10.29
CA THR A 31 4.79 -1.42 10.61
C THR A 31 5.61 -1.33 9.34
N LEU A 32 6.85 -0.87 9.45
CA LEU A 32 7.76 -0.80 8.31
C LEU A 32 8.01 -2.18 7.69
N LYS A 33 7.87 -3.25 8.49
CA LYS A 33 8.10 -4.63 8.04
C LYS A 33 6.83 -5.34 7.57
N SER A 34 5.66 -4.71 7.69
CA SER A 34 4.41 -5.31 7.24
C SER A 34 4.47 -5.61 5.74
N ILE A 35 3.82 -6.70 5.34
CA ILE A 35 3.68 -7.04 3.92
C ILE A 35 2.38 -6.37 3.42
N ILE A 36 2.52 -5.59 2.38
CA ILE A 36 1.44 -4.80 1.80
C ILE A 36 1.24 -5.26 0.36
N ARG A 37 0.01 -5.32 -0.09
CA ARG A 37 -0.29 -5.46 -1.52
C ARG A 37 -1.27 -4.38 -1.95
N ILE A 38 -1.11 -3.95 -3.20
CA ILE A 38 -1.94 -2.91 -3.79
C ILE A 38 -2.50 -3.46 -5.09
N ASN A 39 -3.82 -3.41 -5.27
CA ASN A 39 -4.45 -3.87 -6.50
C ASN A 39 -4.48 -2.76 -7.55
N GLU A 40 -4.96 -3.08 -8.74
CA GLU A 40 -5.03 -2.15 -9.87
C GLU A 40 -5.93 -0.95 -9.60
N GLN A 41 -6.86 -1.08 -8.67
CA GLN A 41 -7.80 -0.02 -8.29
C GLN A 41 -7.25 0.90 -7.21
N GLY A 42 -6.05 0.59 -6.70
CA GLY A 42 -5.41 1.38 -5.67
C GLY A 42 -5.76 0.98 -4.23
N ASP A 43 -6.49 -0.11 -4.03
CA ASP A 43 -6.78 -0.60 -2.67
C ASP A 43 -5.52 -1.12 -2.02
N VAL A 44 -5.27 -0.68 -0.79
CA VAL A 44 -4.09 -1.05 0.00
C VAL A 44 -4.50 -2.07 1.04
N GLU A 45 -3.88 -3.24 1.01
CA GLU A 45 -4.17 -4.33 1.94
C GLU A 45 -2.91 -4.74 2.69
N VAL A 46 -3.07 -5.06 3.97
CA VAL A 46 -1.98 -5.57 4.80
C VAL A 46 -2.21 -7.07 5.06
N ARG A 47 -1.12 -7.83 5.03
CA ARG A 47 -1.17 -9.26 5.32
C ARG A 47 -1.36 -9.50 6.82
N ARG A 48 -2.37 -10.29 7.15
CA ARG A 48 -2.63 -10.80 8.51
C ARG A 48 -2.36 -12.30 8.53
N PRO A 49 -2.31 -12.93 9.71
CA PRO A 49 -2.01 -14.37 9.79
C PRO A 49 -2.94 -15.25 8.96
N THR A 50 -4.22 -14.89 8.83
CA THR A 50 -5.20 -15.71 8.14
C THR A 50 -5.85 -15.04 6.93
N GLN A 51 -5.55 -13.77 6.67
CA GLN A 51 -6.24 -13.03 5.61
C GLN A 51 -5.50 -11.75 5.24
N TRP A 52 -5.94 -11.10 4.16
CA TRP A 52 -5.55 -9.75 3.82
C TRP A 52 -6.63 -8.79 4.30
N GLU A 53 -6.24 -7.66 4.85
CA GLU A 53 -7.15 -6.65 5.37
C GLU A 53 -6.93 -5.32 4.67
N ILE A 54 -8.02 -4.72 4.16
CA ILE A 54 -7.95 -3.41 3.50
C ILE A 54 -7.73 -2.35 4.58
N VAL A 55 -6.70 -1.53 4.40
CA VAL A 55 -6.36 -0.45 5.34
C VAL A 55 -6.52 0.94 4.72
N GLY A 56 -6.76 1.02 3.43
CA GLY A 56 -6.96 2.30 2.77
C GLY A 56 -6.97 2.18 1.26
N GLY A 57 -6.97 3.32 0.59
CA GLY A 57 -6.94 3.40 -0.86
C GLY A 57 -6.07 4.54 -1.35
N LEU A 58 -5.47 4.37 -2.52
CA LEU A 58 -4.67 5.39 -3.18
C LEU A 58 -5.49 6.09 -4.24
N LEU A 59 -5.16 7.35 -4.50
CA LEU A 59 -5.87 8.21 -5.44
C LEU A 59 -4.90 8.84 -6.44
N GLY A 60 -5.44 9.38 -7.52
CA GLY A 60 -4.65 10.16 -8.47
C GLY A 60 -3.63 9.32 -9.23
N ASN A 61 -2.38 9.75 -9.19
CA ASN A 61 -1.30 9.16 -9.98
C ASN A 61 -0.54 8.04 -9.25
N TYR A 62 -1.20 7.27 -8.42
CA TYR A 62 -0.54 6.23 -7.62
C TYR A 62 0.21 5.21 -8.48
N GLN A 63 -0.29 4.90 -9.67
CA GLN A 63 0.40 3.96 -10.57
C GLN A 63 1.79 4.45 -10.95
N GLU A 64 1.92 5.72 -11.27
CA GLU A 64 3.19 6.33 -11.61
C GLU A 64 4.14 6.39 -10.40
N ARG A 65 3.59 6.70 -9.24
CA ARG A 65 4.37 6.74 -8.00
C ARG A 65 4.93 5.38 -7.65
N ILE A 66 4.12 4.33 -7.78
CA ILE A 66 4.55 2.96 -7.50
C ILE A 66 5.64 2.55 -8.47
N ARG A 67 5.45 2.78 -9.78
CA ARG A 67 6.48 2.45 -10.78
C ARG A 67 7.78 3.20 -10.52
N GLY A 68 7.69 4.49 -10.18
CA GLY A 68 8.86 5.33 -9.97
C GLY A 68 9.66 4.95 -8.73
N ILE A 69 9.01 4.47 -7.68
CA ILE A 69 9.65 4.11 -6.42
C ILE A 69 10.10 2.65 -6.41
N THR A 70 9.28 1.75 -6.92
CA THR A 70 9.53 0.30 -6.82
C THR A 70 10.04 -0.34 -8.11
N GLY A 71 9.80 0.28 -9.25
CA GLY A 71 10.05 -0.34 -10.55
C GLY A 71 9.05 -1.42 -10.93
N MET A 72 8.02 -1.65 -10.11
CA MET A 72 7.01 -2.69 -10.33
C MET A 72 5.75 -2.15 -10.98
N ASP A 73 5.01 -3.04 -11.63
CA ASP A 73 3.74 -2.71 -12.28
C ASP A 73 2.80 -3.92 -12.17
N TRP A 74 1.53 -3.71 -12.52
CA TRP A 74 0.48 -4.76 -12.45
C TRP A 74 0.42 -5.63 -13.71
N VAL A 75 1.38 -5.55 -14.55
CA VAL A 75 1.42 -6.33 -15.80
C VAL A 75 1.97 -7.72 -15.62
#